data_e13b38eac2686cdfc134c889aecba776
#
_entry.id   e13b38eac2686cdfc134c889aecba776
#
_cell.length_a   1.000
_cell.length_b   1.000
_cell.length_c   1.000
_cell.angle_alpha   90.00
_cell.angle_beta   90.00
_cell.angle_gamma   90.00
#
_symmetry.space_group_name_H-M   'P 1'
#
loop_
_entity.id
_entity.type
_entity.pdbx_description
1 polymer ?
#
loop_
_entity_poly.entity_id
_entity_poly.type
_entity_poly.pdbx_seq_one_letter_code
_entity_poly.pdbx_strand_id
1 'polypeptide(L)'
;NIPAAQQVQWEAEHKALIKQFQTCVGVAKGLKELILCAIDEDLVLELQTELGLKESYEALLLAHQYEQIGFLSTNQKEYIAAWVSAHDFKSQDLQAKETIARYNAINEVLFDSVQTDIQPLGESYSNRIDRVLTHKIWGLGIFMLILFTIFQSIFSWSAYPMSLIEDAFVWLGNTAHQLLPAGQLTNLVVDGVLSGLSGVLVFIPQIAILFAFIAILEDTGYMARVTFMMDRIMRKVGLNGKSVVPLIGGLACAVPSIMSARNIENWKDRIITILVTPLVSCSARLPIYTLLISLVVPDHRIWGILNMQGLALMAMYLISLVSAVLVAWVLKFIIKARERGYFIMELPVYRMPRWKNVGYTMYEKVKAFVFEAGKVIVAISIILWVLASFGPGNRFETIDKQFANPSYTQQFSPQ
;
A
#
# COMPACT_ATOMS: atom_id res chain seq x y z
N ASN A 1 -55.56 8.80 -2.67
CA ASN A 1 -56.31 9.68 -1.78
C ASN A 1 -55.52 9.83 -0.48
N ILE A 2 -54.70 10.84 -0.43
CA ILE A 2 -53.99 11.25 0.78
C ILE A 2 -54.96 12.09 1.61
N PRO A 3 -55.11 11.84 2.93
CA PRO A 3 -55.96 12.64 3.79
C PRO A 3 -55.58 14.12 3.72
N ALA A 4 -56.57 15.03 3.69
CA ALA A 4 -56.33 16.46 3.51
C ALA A 4 -55.34 17.09 4.51
N ALA A 5 -55.28 16.54 5.74
CA ALA A 5 -54.31 16.97 6.74
C ALA A 5 -52.86 16.62 6.37
N GLN A 6 -52.61 15.47 5.73
CA GLN A 6 -51.30 15.06 5.25
C GLN A 6 -50.89 15.85 3.99
N GLN A 7 -51.85 16.28 3.20
CA GLN A 7 -51.58 17.06 2.00
C GLN A 7 -51.11 18.48 2.35
N VAL A 8 -51.70 19.11 3.39
CA VAL A 8 -51.28 20.42 3.91
C VAL A 8 -49.89 20.35 4.53
N GLN A 9 -49.59 19.28 5.26
CA GLN A 9 -48.29 19.08 5.86
C GLN A 9 -47.22 18.86 4.77
N TRP A 10 -47.51 18.04 3.75
CA TRP A 10 -46.63 17.79 2.61
C TRP A 10 -46.35 19.08 1.79
N GLU A 11 -47.38 19.91 1.56
CA GLU A 11 -47.22 21.22 0.89
C GLU A 11 -46.36 22.19 1.71
N ALA A 12 -46.50 22.19 3.04
CA ALA A 12 -45.70 23.05 3.92
C ALA A 12 -44.22 22.59 3.94
N GLU A 13 -43.96 21.30 4.01
CA GLU A 13 -42.60 20.70 3.95
C GLU A 13 -41.96 20.96 2.58
N HIS A 14 -42.74 20.83 1.50
CA HIS A 14 -42.25 21.09 0.14
C HIS A 14 -41.91 22.55 -0.08
N LYS A 15 -42.71 23.46 0.48
CA LYS A 15 -42.43 24.89 0.45
C LYS A 15 -41.20 25.29 1.26
N ALA A 16 -40.98 24.64 2.40
CA ALA A 16 -39.78 24.83 3.21
C ALA A 16 -38.52 24.30 2.46
N LEU A 17 -38.62 23.14 1.83
CA LEU A 17 -37.56 22.57 1.01
C LEU A 17 -37.20 23.44 -0.20
N ILE A 18 -38.22 23.99 -0.91
CA ILE A 18 -37.99 24.89 -2.04
C ILE A 18 -37.33 26.20 -1.56
N LYS A 19 -37.73 26.71 -0.41
CA LYS A 19 -37.11 27.90 0.18
C LYS A 19 -35.66 27.66 0.58
N GLN A 20 -35.36 26.49 1.17
CA GLN A 20 -34.00 26.08 1.47
C GLN A 20 -33.16 25.93 0.18
N PHE A 21 -33.73 25.33 -0.87
CA PHE A 21 -33.06 25.18 -2.15
C PHE A 21 -32.75 26.54 -2.81
N GLN A 22 -33.68 27.49 -2.74
CA GLN A 22 -33.49 28.87 -3.22
C GLN A 22 -32.40 29.60 -2.43
N THR A 23 -32.33 29.39 -1.12
CA THR A 23 -31.29 29.94 -0.26
C THR A 23 -29.91 29.33 -0.64
N CYS A 24 -29.83 28.03 -0.86
CA CYS A 24 -28.61 27.37 -1.33
C CYS A 24 -28.14 27.85 -2.70
N VAL A 25 -29.07 28.13 -3.63
CA VAL A 25 -28.74 28.70 -4.95
C VAL A 25 -28.26 30.15 -4.82
N GLY A 26 -28.85 30.94 -3.92
CA GLY A 26 -28.40 32.29 -3.61
C GLY A 26 -27.02 32.34 -2.99
N VAL A 27 -26.75 31.39 -2.09
CA VAL A 27 -25.42 31.20 -1.49
C VAL A 27 -24.37 30.74 -2.54
N ALA A 28 -24.74 29.89 -3.49
CA ALA A 28 -23.84 29.49 -4.57
C ALA A 28 -23.45 30.67 -5.48
N LYS A 29 -24.31 31.66 -5.68
CA LYS A 29 -23.98 32.93 -6.37
C LYS A 29 -23.05 33.80 -5.53
N GLY A 30 -23.37 34.02 -4.26
CA GLY A 30 -22.53 34.79 -3.34
C GLY A 30 -21.17 34.16 -3.09
N LEU A 31 -21.08 32.85 -3.17
CA LEU A 31 -19.82 32.11 -3.05
C LEU A 31 -18.84 32.47 -4.18
N LYS A 32 -19.31 32.61 -5.42
CA LYS A 32 -18.48 33.02 -6.55
C LYS A 32 -17.94 34.45 -6.37
N GLU A 33 -18.77 35.35 -5.89
CA GLU A 33 -18.39 36.75 -5.61
C GLU A 33 -17.40 36.84 -4.45
N LEU A 34 -17.61 36.07 -3.36
CA LEU A 34 -16.70 36.01 -2.23
C LEU A 34 -15.31 35.42 -2.59
N ILE A 35 -15.29 34.45 -3.47
CA ILE A 35 -14.02 33.83 -3.97
C ILE A 35 -13.27 34.84 -4.83
N LEU A 36 -13.98 35.62 -5.67
CA LEU A 36 -13.39 36.67 -6.50
C LEU A 36 -12.84 37.82 -5.67
N CYS A 37 -13.56 38.26 -4.61
CA CYS A 37 -13.05 39.27 -3.68
C CYS A 37 -11.80 38.84 -2.89
N ALA A 38 -11.60 37.53 -2.69
CA ALA A 38 -10.39 37.02 -2.05
C ALA A 38 -9.17 36.94 -3.02
N ILE A 39 -9.41 37.14 -4.29
CA ILE A 39 -8.46 37.13 -5.40
C ILE A 39 -8.70 38.46 -6.13
N ASP A 40 -7.67 39.25 -6.34
CA ASP A 40 -7.72 40.55 -7.00
C ASP A 40 -8.65 40.53 -8.23
N GLU A 41 -9.87 41.11 -8.08
CA GLU A 41 -10.95 40.98 -9.06
C GLU A 41 -10.58 41.66 -10.38
N ASP A 42 -9.85 42.78 -10.30
CA ASP A 42 -9.39 43.54 -11.46
C ASP A 42 -8.46 42.72 -12.35
N LEU A 43 -7.67 41.88 -11.76
CA LEU A 43 -6.69 41.03 -12.44
C LEU A 43 -7.35 39.92 -13.28
N VAL A 44 -8.46 39.38 -12.79
CA VAL A 44 -9.21 38.34 -13.47
C VAL A 44 -10.14 38.92 -14.55
N LEU A 45 -10.58 40.16 -14.40
CA LEU A 45 -11.46 40.83 -15.32
C LEU A 45 -10.78 41.11 -16.68
N GLU A 46 -9.48 41.39 -16.69
CA GLU A 46 -8.69 41.54 -17.90
C GLU A 46 -8.67 40.21 -18.72
N LEU A 47 -8.40 39.10 -18.07
CA LEU A 47 -8.39 37.80 -18.71
C LEU A 47 -9.78 37.36 -19.21
N GLN A 48 -10.85 37.75 -18.47
CA GLN A 48 -12.24 37.50 -18.84
C GLN A 48 -12.61 38.23 -20.14
N THR A 49 -12.27 39.51 -20.24
CA THR A 49 -12.60 40.33 -21.41
C THR A 49 -11.89 39.88 -22.67
N GLU A 50 -10.60 39.56 -22.58
CA GLU A 50 -9.81 39.13 -23.71
C GLU A 50 -10.20 37.72 -24.22
N LEU A 51 -10.58 36.81 -23.32
CA LEU A 51 -11.07 35.47 -23.71
C LEU A 51 -12.56 35.41 -24.06
N GLY A 52 -13.29 36.51 -23.88
CA GLY A 52 -14.74 36.60 -24.16
C GLY A 52 -15.60 35.70 -23.27
N LEU A 53 -15.16 35.49 -22.02
CA LEU A 53 -15.83 34.61 -21.07
C LEU A 53 -17.00 35.31 -20.38
N LYS A 54 -18.04 34.57 -20.02
CA LYS A 54 -19.24 35.11 -19.36
C LYS A 54 -19.03 35.42 -17.89
N GLU A 55 -18.16 34.66 -17.21
CA GLU A 55 -17.95 34.76 -15.76
C GLU A 55 -16.46 34.90 -15.45
N SER A 56 -16.13 35.81 -14.52
CA SER A 56 -14.73 35.98 -14.05
C SER A 56 -14.17 34.73 -13.40
N TYR A 57 -15.02 33.91 -12.79
CA TYR A 57 -14.59 32.65 -12.20
C TYR A 57 -14.12 31.61 -13.24
N GLU A 58 -14.70 31.62 -14.44
CA GLU A 58 -14.23 30.76 -15.55
C GLU A 58 -12.83 31.15 -15.99
N ALA A 59 -12.54 32.46 -16.04
CA ALA A 59 -11.22 32.97 -16.37
C ALA A 59 -10.17 32.51 -15.34
N LEU A 60 -10.52 32.55 -14.05
CA LEU A 60 -9.67 32.06 -12.98
C LEU A 60 -9.35 30.57 -13.12
N LEU A 61 -10.36 29.73 -13.39
CA LEU A 61 -10.16 28.29 -13.61
C LEU A 61 -9.29 28.00 -14.82
N LEU A 62 -9.46 28.77 -15.89
CA LEU A 62 -8.61 28.65 -17.08
C LEU A 62 -7.16 29.03 -16.78
N ALA A 63 -6.93 30.09 -16.01
CA ALA A 63 -5.60 30.50 -15.60
C ALA A 63 -4.89 29.43 -14.74
N HIS A 64 -5.65 28.67 -13.95
CA HIS A 64 -5.11 27.56 -13.15
C HIS A 64 -4.73 26.32 -13.96
N GLN A 65 -5.50 25.98 -15.00
CA GLN A 65 -5.45 24.66 -15.64
C GLN A 65 -5.24 24.71 -17.17
N TYR A 66 -4.89 25.85 -17.75
CA TYR A 66 -4.78 26.04 -19.20
C TYR A 66 -3.89 24.99 -19.92
N GLU A 67 -2.84 24.49 -19.25
CA GLU A 67 -1.97 23.49 -19.81
C GLU A 67 -2.69 22.15 -20.08
N GLN A 68 -3.63 21.76 -19.19
CA GLN A 68 -4.32 20.48 -19.22
C GLN A 68 -5.61 20.49 -20.04
N ILE A 69 -6.12 21.67 -20.36
CA ILE A 69 -7.39 21.84 -21.05
C ILE A 69 -7.21 21.60 -22.56
N GLY A 70 -7.91 20.58 -23.08
CA GLY A 70 -7.79 20.16 -24.47
C GLY A 70 -8.55 21.00 -25.49
N PHE A 71 -9.57 21.77 -25.10
CA PHE A 71 -10.39 22.57 -26.01
C PHE A 71 -9.85 23.99 -26.30
N LEU A 72 -8.82 24.43 -25.55
CA LEU A 72 -8.15 25.72 -25.81
C LEU A 72 -7.27 25.63 -27.05
N SER A 73 -7.36 26.64 -27.91
CA SER A 73 -6.45 26.78 -29.06
C SER A 73 -5.02 27.10 -28.58
N THR A 74 -4.03 26.79 -29.42
CA THR A 74 -2.62 27.06 -29.11
C THR A 74 -2.38 28.54 -28.80
N ASN A 75 -3.01 29.47 -29.56
CA ASN A 75 -2.89 30.90 -29.35
C ASN A 75 -3.46 31.35 -28.01
N GLN A 76 -4.59 30.75 -27.58
CA GLN A 76 -5.18 31.03 -26.27
C GLN A 76 -4.31 30.54 -25.13
N LYS A 77 -3.68 29.38 -25.29
CA LYS A 77 -2.73 28.84 -24.27
C LYS A 77 -1.49 29.71 -24.15
N GLU A 78 -0.93 30.18 -25.26
CA GLU A 78 0.22 31.09 -25.28
C GLU A 78 -0.12 32.43 -24.62
N TYR A 79 -1.32 32.98 -24.90
CA TYR A 79 -1.80 34.21 -24.28
C TYR A 79 -1.94 34.06 -22.76
N ILE A 80 -2.61 32.98 -22.29
CA ILE A 80 -2.77 32.71 -20.86
C ILE A 80 -1.42 32.50 -20.18
N ALA A 81 -0.48 31.79 -20.82
CA ALA A 81 0.87 31.60 -20.31
C ALA A 81 1.65 32.92 -20.16
N ALA A 82 1.54 33.83 -21.15
CA ALA A 82 2.15 35.15 -21.09
C ALA A 82 1.53 35.99 -19.96
N TRP A 83 0.21 35.96 -19.84
CA TRP A 83 -0.54 36.65 -18.79
C TRP A 83 -0.16 36.16 -17.38
N VAL A 84 -0.13 34.82 -17.17
CA VAL A 84 0.29 34.19 -15.92
C VAL A 84 1.72 34.60 -15.52
N SER A 85 2.63 34.69 -16.51
CA SER A 85 4.00 35.10 -16.27
C SER A 85 4.13 36.62 -15.97
N ALA A 86 3.33 37.46 -16.62
CA ALA A 86 3.36 38.90 -16.44
C ALA A 86 2.87 39.35 -15.06
N HIS A 87 1.90 38.61 -14.48
CA HIS A 87 1.25 38.98 -13.23
C HIS A 87 1.74 38.16 -12.02
N ASP A 88 2.84 37.42 -12.13
CA ASP A 88 3.36 36.52 -11.06
C ASP A 88 2.25 35.66 -10.43
N PHE A 89 1.37 35.12 -11.30
CA PHE A 89 0.17 34.39 -10.89
C PHE A 89 0.55 33.06 -10.22
N LYS A 90 0.55 33.05 -8.88
CA LYS A 90 0.86 31.88 -8.06
C LYS A 90 -0.37 30.99 -7.93
N SER A 91 -0.58 30.13 -8.90
CA SER A 91 -1.74 29.20 -8.96
C SER A 91 -1.98 28.45 -7.64
N GLN A 92 -0.94 27.98 -6.96
CA GLN A 92 -1.07 27.21 -5.72
C GLN A 92 -1.56 28.05 -4.54
N ASP A 93 -1.05 29.27 -4.38
CA ASP A 93 -1.43 30.16 -3.28
C ASP A 93 -2.87 30.66 -3.46
N LEU A 94 -3.25 30.96 -4.70
CA LEU A 94 -4.61 31.39 -5.05
C LEU A 94 -5.62 30.25 -4.89
N GLN A 95 -5.27 29.03 -5.29
CA GLN A 95 -6.11 27.86 -5.09
C GLN A 95 -6.31 27.56 -3.59
N ALA A 96 -5.29 27.75 -2.78
CA ALA A 96 -5.43 27.61 -1.33
C ALA A 96 -6.37 28.66 -0.75
N LYS A 97 -6.25 29.95 -1.16
CA LYS A 97 -7.15 31.04 -0.74
C LYS A 97 -8.60 30.78 -1.18
N GLU A 98 -8.79 30.37 -2.43
CA GLU A 98 -10.09 29.99 -2.96
C GLU A 98 -10.73 28.88 -2.14
N THR A 99 -9.98 27.82 -1.85
CA THR A 99 -10.46 26.68 -1.06
C THR A 99 -10.88 27.14 0.34
N ILE A 100 -10.06 27.96 1.00
CA ILE A 100 -10.37 28.50 2.34
C ILE A 100 -11.64 29.34 2.29
N ALA A 101 -11.78 30.26 1.32
CA ALA A 101 -12.96 31.11 1.16
C ALA A 101 -14.23 30.27 0.94
N ARG A 102 -14.14 29.23 0.11
CA ARG A 102 -15.23 28.28 -0.16
C ARG A 102 -15.66 27.54 1.11
N TYR A 103 -14.70 26.99 1.87
CA TYR A 103 -15.01 26.28 3.11
C TYR A 103 -15.59 27.21 4.17
N ASN A 104 -15.11 28.46 4.28
CA ASN A 104 -15.66 29.42 5.21
C ASN A 104 -17.13 29.74 4.89
N ALA A 105 -17.44 30.00 3.62
CA ALA A 105 -18.80 30.24 3.19
C ALA A 105 -19.72 29.02 3.37
N ILE A 106 -19.25 27.82 3.10
CA ILE A 106 -19.98 26.57 3.37
C ILE A 106 -20.25 26.42 4.88
N ASN A 107 -19.25 26.68 5.72
CA ASN A 107 -19.39 26.59 7.17
C ASN A 107 -20.41 27.62 7.71
N GLU A 108 -20.42 28.81 7.17
CA GLU A 108 -21.40 29.85 7.55
C GLU A 108 -22.85 29.40 7.23
N VAL A 109 -23.05 28.84 6.03
CA VAL A 109 -24.35 28.26 5.65
C VAL A 109 -24.72 27.05 6.50
N LEU A 110 -23.77 26.18 6.79
CA LEU A 110 -24.00 25.03 7.66
C LEU A 110 -24.36 25.46 9.08
N PHE A 111 -23.72 26.52 9.60
CA PHE A 111 -23.98 27.03 10.94
C PHE A 111 -25.41 27.58 11.05
N ASP A 112 -25.91 28.26 10.01
CA ASP A 112 -27.24 28.82 9.99
C ASP A 112 -28.35 27.83 9.64
N SER A 113 -28.02 26.82 8.80
CA SER A 113 -29.02 25.89 8.24
C SER A 113 -29.14 24.58 9.02
N VAL A 114 -28.05 24.13 9.65
CA VAL A 114 -28.00 22.89 10.40
C VAL A 114 -28.11 23.23 11.89
N GLN A 115 -29.31 23.16 12.44
CA GLN A 115 -29.48 23.00 13.88
C GLN A 115 -28.96 21.63 14.28
N THR A 116 -27.66 21.54 14.45
CA THR A 116 -27.11 20.44 15.19
C THR A 116 -27.57 20.61 16.61
N ASP A 117 -28.40 19.69 17.10
CA ASP A 117 -28.47 19.41 18.53
C ASP A 117 -27.03 19.08 18.95
N ILE A 118 -26.27 20.13 19.25
CA ILE A 118 -24.97 20.00 19.88
C ILE A 118 -25.27 19.63 21.32
N GLN A 119 -25.76 18.43 21.52
CA GLN A 119 -25.39 17.75 22.75
C GLN A 119 -23.86 17.82 22.73
N PRO A 120 -23.22 18.33 23.79
CA PRO A 120 -21.78 18.23 23.90
C PRO A 120 -21.51 16.73 23.74
N LEU A 121 -21.11 16.35 22.52
CA LEU A 121 -20.70 14.98 22.21
C LEU A 121 -19.56 14.74 23.18
N GLY A 122 -19.91 14.15 24.33
CA GLY A 122 -18.91 13.68 25.25
C GLY A 122 -17.87 12.99 24.40
N GLU A 123 -16.60 13.30 24.57
CA GLU A 123 -15.48 12.89 23.70
C GLU A 123 -15.79 11.54 23.07
N SER A 124 -16.03 11.54 21.76
CA SER A 124 -16.38 10.31 21.04
C SER A 124 -15.36 9.24 21.42
N TYR A 125 -15.81 8.02 21.67
CA TYR A 125 -14.91 6.88 21.95
C TYR A 125 -13.74 6.86 20.95
N SER A 126 -14.00 7.23 19.69
CA SER A 126 -12.99 7.40 18.65
C SER A 126 -11.91 8.40 19.05
N ASN A 127 -12.28 9.57 19.56
CA ASN A 127 -11.32 10.63 19.95
C ASN A 127 -10.44 10.22 21.16
N ARG A 128 -11.00 9.44 22.08
CA ARG A 128 -10.23 8.92 23.23
C ARG A 128 -9.20 7.89 22.77
N ILE A 129 -9.60 6.98 21.89
CA ILE A 129 -8.70 5.98 21.30
C ILE A 129 -7.63 6.67 20.45
N ASP A 130 -8.00 7.66 19.64
CA ASP A 130 -7.09 8.40 18.79
C ASP A 130 -6.03 9.16 19.60
N ARG A 131 -6.38 9.72 20.78
CA ARG A 131 -5.40 10.38 21.64
C ARG A 131 -4.27 9.46 22.07
N VAL A 132 -4.52 8.16 22.23
CA VAL A 132 -3.51 7.16 22.61
C VAL A 132 -2.79 6.64 21.37
N LEU A 133 -3.54 6.27 20.31
CA LEU A 133 -3.00 5.66 19.11
C LEU A 133 -2.20 6.63 18.22
N THR A 134 -2.53 7.93 18.24
CA THR A 134 -1.77 8.94 17.49
C THR A 134 -0.69 9.63 18.33
N HIS A 135 -0.54 9.22 19.60
CA HIS A 135 0.50 9.78 20.48
C HIS A 135 1.89 9.42 19.97
N LYS A 136 2.83 10.37 19.99
CA LYS A 136 4.17 10.25 19.42
C LYS A 136 4.97 9.03 19.90
N ILE A 137 4.83 8.65 21.18
CA ILE A 137 5.57 7.53 21.80
C ILE A 137 4.65 6.31 21.91
N TRP A 138 3.47 6.46 22.54
CA TRP A 138 2.54 5.36 22.78
C TRP A 138 1.98 4.78 21.48
N GLY A 139 1.67 5.63 20.48
CA GLY A 139 1.21 5.17 19.18
C GLY A 139 2.25 4.30 18.47
N LEU A 140 3.54 4.69 18.52
CA LEU A 140 4.62 3.88 17.96
C LEU A 140 4.80 2.56 18.72
N GLY A 141 4.69 2.58 20.06
CA GLY A 141 4.76 1.38 20.89
C GLY A 141 3.65 0.38 20.58
N ILE A 142 2.41 0.86 20.50
CA ILE A 142 1.24 0.03 20.14
C ILE A 142 1.40 -0.52 18.71
N PHE A 143 1.87 0.30 17.78
CA PHE A 143 2.14 -0.13 16.42
C PHE A 143 3.18 -1.26 16.36
N MET A 144 4.28 -1.14 17.09
CA MET A 144 5.30 -2.19 17.19
C MET A 144 4.75 -3.48 17.84
N LEU A 145 3.89 -3.34 18.86
CA LEU A 145 3.24 -4.47 19.51
C LEU A 145 2.29 -5.19 18.55
N ILE A 146 1.49 -4.45 17.77
CA ILE A 146 0.61 -5.02 16.75
C ILE A 146 1.44 -5.74 15.68
N LEU A 147 2.50 -5.11 15.18
CA LEU A 147 3.41 -5.76 14.24
C LEU A 147 4.02 -7.04 14.80
N PHE A 148 4.51 -6.99 16.03
CA PHE A 148 5.03 -8.17 16.70
C PHE A 148 4.00 -9.30 16.79
N THR A 149 2.75 -8.96 17.16
CA THR A 149 1.65 -9.93 17.23
C THR A 149 1.35 -10.55 15.87
N ILE A 150 1.35 -9.72 14.80
CA ILE A 150 1.13 -10.20 13.43
C ILE A 150 2.25 -11.16 13.02
N PHE A 151 3.51 -10.78 13.22
CA PHE A 151 4.64 -11.64 12.86
C PHE A 151 4.63 -12.94 13.66
N GLN A 152 4.40 -12.87 14.97
CA GLN A 152 4.32 -14.04 15.82
C GLN A 152 3.20 -14.99 15.38
N SER A 153 2.02 -14.44 15.03
CA SER A 153 0.90 -15.23 14.54
C SER A 153 1.19 -15.87 13.19
N ILE A 154 1.80 -15.14 12.28
CA ILE A 154 2.20 -15.66 10.95
C ILE A 154 3.15 -16.84 11.10
N PHE A 155 4.14 -16.76 11.98
CA PHE A 155 5.13 -17.85 12.14
C PHE A 155 4.57 -19.02 12.95
N SER A 156 3.86 -18.75 14.05
CA SER A 156 3.40 -19.79 14.97
C SER A 156 2.18 -20.54 14.44
N TRP A 157 1.17 -19.80 13.91
CA TRP A 157 -0.07 -20.43 13.50
C TRP A 157 -0.03 -21.03 12.10
N SER A 158 0.84 -20.53 11.21
CA SER A 158 0.99 -21.13 9.88
C SER A 158 1.82 -22.40 9.88
N ALA A 159 2.68 -22.61 10.85
CA ALA A 159 3.63 -23.72 10.88
C ALA A 159 2.91 -25.09 10.77
N TYR A 160 1.87 -25.31 11.57
CA TYR A 160 1.12 -26.56 11.57
C TYR A 160 0.38 -26.85 10.24
N PRO A 161 -0.41 -25.93 9.66
CA PRO A 161 -1.01 -26.15 8.35
C PRO A 161 0.02 -26.30 7.23
N MET A 162 1.16 -25.60 7.32
CA MET A 162 2.24 -25.72 6.35
C MET A 162 2.86 -27.12 6.37
N SER A 163 3.20 -27.66 7.55
CA SER A 163 3.74 -29.01 7.67
C SER A 163 2.75 -30.07 7.17
N LEU A 164 1.48 -29.89 7.43
CA LEU A 164 0.45 -30.82 6.96
C LEU A 164 0.32 -30.85 5.43
N ILE A 165 0.44 -29.68 4.78
CA ILE A 165 0.49 -29.61 3.31
C ILE A 165 1.78 -30.26 2.80
N GLU A 166 2.93 -29.97 3.41
CA GLU A 166 4.21 -30.54 3.03
C GLU A 166 4.21 -32.07 3.12
N ASP A 167 3.76 -32.62 4.25
CA ASP A 167 3.62 -34.05 4.47
C ASP A 167 2.68 -34.72 3.44
N ALA A 168 1.57 -34.06 3.11
CA ALA A 168 0.64 -34.54 2.09
C ALA A 168 1.31 -34.60 0.70
N PHE A 169 2.12 -33.60 0.33
CA PHE A 169 2.84 -33.61 -0.94
C PHE A 169 3.99 -34.61 -0.96
N VAL A 170 4.70 -34.81 0.16
CA VAL A 170 5.69 -35.86 0.31
C VAL A 170 5.06 -37.25 0.15
N TRP A 171 3.93 -37.48 0.81
CA TRP A 171 3.17 -38.74 0.65
C TRP A 171 2.71 -38.95 -0.79
N LEU A 172 2.18 -37.91 -1.44
CA LEU A 172 1.73 -37.96 -2.83
C LEU A 172 2.92 -38.28 -3.79
N GLY A 173 4.07 -37.65 -3.56
CA GLY A 173 5.29 -37.89 -4.33
C GLY A 173 5.77 -39.33 -4.18
N ASN A 174 5.85 -39.83 -2.96
CA ASN A 174 6.25 -41.23 -2.69
C ASN A 174 5.28 -42.24 -3.33
N THR A 175 3.96 -41.95 -3.26
CA THR A 175 2.94 -42.80 -3.89
C THR A 175 3.07 -42.78 -5.42
N ALA A 176 3.32 -41.62 -5.99
CA ALA A 176 3.50 -41.44 -7.43
C ALA A 176 4.75 -42.24 -7.92
N HIS A 177 5.87 -42.22 -7.18
CA HIS A 177 7.04 -43.00 -7.48
C HIS A 177 6.81 -44.53 -7.42
N GLN A 178 5.90 -45.00 -6.54
CA GLN A 178 5.55 -46.40 -6.43
C GLN A 178 4.61 -46.88 -7.54
N LEU A 179 3.70 -46.02 -8.00
CA LEU A 179 2.65 -46.34 -8.98
C LEU A 179 3.13 -46.20 -10.43
N LEU A 180 4.03 -45.23 -10.69
CA LEU A 180 4.53 -44.95 -12.04
C LEU A 180 5.80 -45.75 -12.34
N PRO A 181 5.97 -46.22 -13.56
CA PRO A 181 7.23 -46.92 -13.96
C PRO A 181 8.40 -45.94 -13.81
N ALA A 182 9.52 -46.47 -13.27
CA ALA A 182 10.74 -45.69 -13.11
C ALA A 182 11.24 -45.15 -14.47
N GLY A 183 11.30 -43.83 -14.60
CA GLY A 183 11.69 -43.15 -15.82
C GLY A 183 11.82 -41.66 -15.68
N GLN A 184 12.42 -41.00 -16.67
CA GLN A 184 12.65 -39.57 -16.67
C GLN A 184 11.32 -38.75 -16.59
N LEU A 185 10.24 -39.27 -17.18
CA LEU A 185 8.92 -38.68 -17.09
C LEU A 185 8.36 -38.68 -15.67
N THR A 186 8.55 -39.75 -14.93
CA THR A 186 8.13 -39.86 -13.51
C THR A 186 8.87 -38.84 -12.66
N ASN A 187 10.19 -38.72 -12.84
CA ASN A 187 11.00 -37.77 -12.12
C ASN A 187 10.62 -36.31 -12.50
N LEU A 188 10.32 -36.03 -13.77
CA LEU A 188 9.80 -34.70 -14.17
C LEU A 188 8.50 -34.37 -13.46
N VAL A 189 7.56 -35.31 -13.40
CA VAL A 189 6.26 -35.07 -12.77
C VAL A 189 6.39 -34.90 -11.27
N VAL A 190 7.18 -35.72 -10.60
CA VAL A 190 7.31 -35.71 -9.14
C VAL A 190 8.28 -34.60 -8.70
N ASP A 191 9.51 -34.60 -9.21
CA ASP A 191 10.53 -33.65 -8.74
C ASP A 191 10.43 -32.27 -9.39
N GLY A 192 9.88 -32.19 -10.61
CA GLY A 192 9.66 -30.91 -11.31
C GLY A 192 8.32 -30.27 -11.00
N VAL A 193 7.22 -30.95 -11.36
CA VAL A 193 5.89 -30.34 -11.29
C VAL A 193 5.32 -30.41 -9.88
N LEU A 194 5.32 -31.58 -9.24
CA LEU A 194 4.71 -31.77 -7.93
C LEU A 194 5.48 -31.01 -6.84
N SER A 195 6.81 -31.04 -6.90
CA SER A 195 7.68 -30.25 -6.02
C SER A 195 7.47 -28.75 -6.21
N GLY A 196 7.38 -28.27 -7.46
CA GLY A 196 7.06 -26.87 -7.74
C GLY A 196 5.68 -26.44 -7.23
N LEU A 197 4.67 -27.32 -7.38
CA LEU A 197 3.32 -27.08 -6.87
C LEU A 197 3.29 -27.08 -5.34
N SER A 198 3.98 -28.02 -4.70
CA SER A 198 4.17 -28.06 -3.25
C SER A 198 4.76 -26.75 -2.73
N GLY A 199 5.84 -26.27 -3.36
CA GLY A 199 6.50 -25.03 -3.01
C GLY A 199 5.58 -23.78 -3.07
N VAL A 200 4.52 -23.80 -3.88
CA VAL A 200 3.52 -22.74 -3.90
C VAL A 200 2.46 -22.93 -2.81
N LEU A 201 1.93 -24.15 -2.69
CA LEU A 201 0.77 -24.43 -1.83
C LEU A 201 1.12 -24.42 -0.34
N VAL A 202 2.37 -24.77 0.02
CA VAL A 202 2.89 -24.68 1.39
C VAL A 202 2.80 -23.26 1.95
N PHE A 203 2.93 -22.21 1.12
CA PHE A 203 2.85 -20.84 1.58
C PHE A 203 1.42 -20.27 1.69
N ILE A 204 0.39 -20.99 1.24
CA ILE A 204 -1.01 -20.54 1.31
C ILE A 204 -1.45 -20.18 2.74
N PRO A 205 -1.24 -21.02 3.78
CA PRO A 205 -1.66 -20.67 5.13
C PRO A 205 -1.01 -19.40 5.66
N GLN A 206 0.28 -19.21 5.39
CA GLN A 206 1.02 -18.04 5.81
C GLN A 206 0.48 -16.76 5.16
N ILE A 207 0.22 -16.82 3.86
CA ILE A 207 -0.33 -15.71 3.08
C ILE A 207 -1.76 -15.40 3.52
N ALA A 208 -2.58 -16.42 3.75
CA ALA A 208 -3.96 -16.27 4.22
C ALA A 208 -4.02 -15.53 5.57
N ILE A 209 -3.20 -15.93 6.54
CA ILE A 209 -3.09 -15.28 7.85
C ILE A 209 -2.63 -13.83 7.70
N LEU A 210 -1.61 -13.57 6.88
CA LEU A 210 -1.11 -12.21 6.63
C LEU A 210 -2.22 -11.30 6.08
N PHE A 211 -2.94 -11.74 5.05
CA PHE A 211 -4.00 -10.94 4.46
C PHE A 211 -5.22 -10.79 5.37
N ALA A 212 -5.51 -11.80 6.19
CA ALA A 212 -6.55 -11.67 7.21
C ALA A 212 -6.23 -10.54 8.18
N PHE A 213 -5.01 -10.46 8.70
CA PHE A 213 -4.59 -9.37 9.58
C PHE A 213 -4.59 -8.00 8.89
N ILE A 214 -4.07 -7.92 7.66
CA ILE A 214 -4.09 -6.66 6.90
C ILE A 214 -5.54 -6.19 6.69
N ALA A 215 -6.44 -7.08 6.28
CA ALA A 215 -7.84 -6.75 6.09
C ALA A 215 -8.53 -6.30 7.39
N ILE A 216 -8.22 -6.94 8.53
CA ILE A 216 -8.72 -6.52 9.85
C ILE A 216 -8.23 -5.10 10.19
N LEU A 217 -6.95 -4.81 10.01
CA LEU A 217 -6.38 -3.49 10.30
C LEU A 217 -6.94 -2.40 9.37
N GLU A 218 -7.20 -2.74 8.12
CA GLU A 218 -7.80 -1.84 7.14
C GLU A 218 -9.28 -1.57 7.48
N ASP A 219 -10.05 -2.60 7.72
CA ASP A 219 -11.50 -2.52 8.02
C ASP A 219 -11.78 -1.79 9.35
N THR A 220 -10.90 -1.95 10.35
CA THR A 220 -11.00 -1.23 11.63
C THR A 220 -10.62 0.26 11.53
N GLY A 221 -9.98 0.68 10.45
CA GLY A 221 -9.48 2.04 10.26
C GLY A 221 -8.15 2.32 10.97
N TYR A 222 -7.49 1.30 11.52
CA TYR A 222 -6.18 1.45 12.17
C TYR A 222 -5.08 1.86 11.18
N MET A 223 -5.13 1.32 9.95
CA MET A 223 -4.17 1.66 8.88
C MET A 223 -4.10 3.14 8.57
N ALA A 224 -5.24 3.86 8.64
CA ALA A 224 -5.27 5.31 8.45
C ALA A 224 -4.44 6.04 9.52
N ARG A 225 -4.52 5.60 10.79
CA ARG A 225 -3.77 6.18 11.91
C ARG A 225 -2.28 5.93 11.80
N VAL A 226 -1.91 4.71 11.43
CA VAL A 226 -0.51 4.36 11.15
C VAL A 226 0.06 5.24 10.04
N THR A 227 -0.68 5.37 8.95
CA THR A 227 -0.30 6.22 7.81
C THR A 227 -0.11 7.68 8.24
N PHE A 228 -1.04 8.23 9.02
CA PHE A 228 -0.96 9.59 9.54
C PHE A 228 0.25 9.80 10.46
N MET A 229 0.47 8.89 11.41
CA MET A 229 1.58 8.98 12.37
C MET A 229 2.94 8.89 11.67
N MET A 230 3.06 7.99 10.69
CA MET A 230 4.31 7.74 9.98
C MET A 230 4.59 8.74 8.85
N ASP A 231 3.60 9.53 8.40
CA ASP A 231 3.77 10.49 7.30
C ASP A 231 4.91 11.47 7.55
N ARG A 232 5.06 11.97 8.78
CA ARG A 232 6.15 12.88 9.14
C ARG A 232 7.54 12.26 8.94
N ILE A 233 7.68 10.95 9.21
CA ILE A 233 8.95 10.21 9.07
C ILE A 233 9.21 9.94 7.60
N MET A 234 8.19 9.48 6.89
CA MET A 234 8.28 9.11 5.47
C MET A 234 8.61 10.32 4.58
N ARG A 235 8.05 11.48 4.86
CA ARG A 235 8.38 12.71 4.12
C ARG A 235 9.85 13.11 4.22
N LYS A 236 10.54 12.81 5.32
CA LYS A 236 11.99 13.06 5.44
C LYS A 236 12.78 12.21 4.46
N VAL A 237 12.35 10.99 4.21
CA VAL A 237 12.95 10.06 3.25
C VAL A 237 12.47 10.33 1.81
N GLY A 238 11.43 11.16 1.64
CA GLY A 238 10.88 11.52 0.33
C GLY A 238 9.76 10.62 -0.15
N LEU A 239 9.15 9.89 0.76
CA LEU A 239 7.98 9.05 0.54
C LEU A 239 6.74 9.67 1.19
N ASN A 240 5.56 9.26 0.73
CA ASN A 240 4.29 9.63 1.34
C ASN A 240 3.97 8.69 2.52
N GLY A 241 3.18 9.16 3.48
CA GLY A 241 2.68 8.33 4.59
C GLY A 241 1.97 7.05 4.14
N LYS A 242 1.26 7.07 3.00
CA LYS A 242 0.64 5.88 2.41
C LYS A 242 1.66 4.80 1.98
N SER A 243 2.92 5.14 1.78
CA SER A 243 3.99 4.19 1.42
C SER A 243 4.42 3.30 2.60
N VAL A 244 4.08 3.69 3.83
CA VAL A 244 4.39 2.91 5.04
C VAL A 244 3.75 1.52 4.99
N VAL A 245 2.51 1.45 4.57
CA VAL A 245 1.74 0.19 4.52
C VAL A 245 2.42 -0.84 3.61
N PRO A 246 2.75 -0.52 2.33
CA PRO A 246 3.53 -1.40 1.49
C PRO A 246 4.91 -1.75 2.05
N LEU A 247 5.65 -0.79 2.59
CA LEU A 247 7.00 -1.04 3.09
C LEU A 247 7.02 -1.99 4.29
N ILE A 248 6.10 -1.81 5.23
CA ILE A 248 5.96 -2.71 6.38
C ILE A 248 5.46 -4.08 5.95
N GLY A 249 4.47 -4.12 5.07
CA GLY A 249 4.02 -5.37 4.47
C GLY A 249 5.16 -6.11 3.75
N GLY A 250 6.13 -5.36 3.18
CA GLY A 250 7.34 -5.89 2.54
C GLY A 250 8.22 -6.73 3.46
N LEU A 251 8.24 -6.44 4.77
CA LEU A 251 8.92 -7.26 5.78
C LEU A 251 8.32 -8.67 5.87
N ALA A 252 7.02 -8.79 5.65
CA ALA A 252 6.35 -10.08 5.62
C ALA A 252 6.46 -10.72 4.23
N CYS A 253 6.00 -10.02 3.18
CA CYS A 253 6.05 -10.51 1.81
C CYS A 253 6.00 -9.34 0.80
N ALA A 254 6.93 -9.29 -0.14
CA ALA A 254 7.02 -8.22 -1.13
C ALA A 254 5.85 -8.20 -2.12
N VAL A 255 5.32 -9.36 -2.52
CA VAL A 255 4.26 -9.44 -3.55
C VAL A 255 2.98 -8.73 -3.13
N PRO A 256 2.33 -9.05 -1.98
CA PRO A 256 1.15 -8.34 -1.53
C PRO A 256 1.42 -6.87 -1.25
N SER A 257 2.62 -6.54 -0.81
CA SER A 257 3.03 -5.18 -0.52
C SER A 257 3.11 -4.30 -1.77
N ILE A 258 3.67 -4.82 -2.86
CA ILE A 258 3.67 -4.17 -4.16
C ILE A 258 2.24 -3.98 -4.67
N MET A 259 1.37 -4.97 -4.48
CA MET A 259 -0.03 -4.84 -4.86
C MET A 259 -0.77 -3.76 -4.05
N SER A 260 -0.47 -3.62 -2.76
CA SER A 260 -1.05 -2.57 -1.92
C SER A 260 -0.56 -1.16 -2.28
N ALA A 261 0.61 -1.03 -2.89
CA ALA A 261 1.13 0.25 -3.37
C ALA A 261 0.26 0.90 -4.47
N ARG A 262 -0.65 0.15 -5.10
CA ARG A 262 -1.64 0.68 -6.05
C ARG A 262 -2.56 1.74 -5.44
N ASN A 263 -2.76 1.71 -4.12
CA ASN A 263 -3.59 2.67 -3.38
C ASN A 263 -2.89 4.03 -3.18
N ILE A 264 -1.64 4.18 -3.61
CA ILE A 264 -0.92 5.45 -3.57
C ILE A 264 -1.32 6.27 -4.79
N GLU A 265 -1.94 7.43 -4.57
CA GLU A 265 -2.46 8.29 -5.63
C GLU A 265 -1.34 8.91 -6.46
N ASN A 266 -0.31 9.44 -5.79
CA ASN A 266 0.81 10.07 -6.46
C ASN A 266 1.65 9.03 -7.22
N TRP A 267 1.75 9.19 -8.54
CA TRP A 267 2.46 8.27 -9.43
C TRP A 267 3.94 8.11 -9.04
N LYS A 268 4.61 9.20 -8.67
CA LYS A 268 6.01 9.19 -8.25
C LYS A 268 6.21 8.34 -6.99
N ASP A 269 5.45 8.64 -5.94
CA ASP A 269 5.55 7.95 -4.66
C ASP A 269 5.20 6.47 -4.82
N ARG A 270 4.22 6.17 -5.67
CA ARG A 270 3.82 4.80 -6.00
C ARG A 270 4.95 4.03 -6.65
N ILE A 271 5.61 4.58 -7.68
CA ILE A 271 6.74 3.90 -8.35
C ILE A 271 7.92 3.73 -7.41
N ILE A 272 8.29 4.78 -6.66
CA ILE A 272 9.38 4.68 -5.69
C ILE A 272 9.08 3.58 -4.68
N THR A 273 7.86 3.52 -4.15
CA THR A 273 7.44 2.50 -3.18
C THR A 273 7.52 1.09 -3.80
N ILE A 274 7.05 0.90 -5.03
CA ILE A 274 7.12 -0.39 -5.74
C ILE A 274 8.57 -0.84 -5.94
N LEU A 275 9.47 0.06 -6.31
CA LEU A 275 10.88 -0.27 -6.55
C LEU A 275 11.66 -0.52 -5.26
N VAL A 276 11.30 0.14 -4.16
CA VAL A 276 11.99 0.02 -2.87
C VAL A 276 11.48 -1.18 -2.06
N THR A 277 10.22 -1.54 -2.18
CA THR A 277 9.61 -2.64 -1.41
C THR A 277 10.39 -3.97 -1.52
N PRO A 278 10.86 -4.42 -2.70
CA PRO A 278 11.63 -5.66 -2.80
C PRO A 278 13.02 -5.62 -2.14
N LEU A 279 13.55 -4.44 -1.85
CA LEU A 279 14.84 -4.30 -1.16
C LEU A 279 14.72 -4.61 0.34
N VAL A 280 13.54 -4.47 0.89
CA VAL A 280 13.25 -4.82 2.28
C VAL A 280 13.31 -6.34 2.43
N SER A 281 14.13 -6.84 3.36
CA SER A 281 14.25 -8.29 3.60
C SER A 281 12.96 -8.84 4.20
N CYS A 282 12.36 -9.80 3.49
CA CYS A 282 11.16 -10.48 3.95
C CYS A 282 11.49 -11.78 4.72
N SER A 283 10.53 -12.27 5.47
CA SER A 283 10.66 -13.49 6.25
C SER A 283 11.01 -14.73 5.42
N ALA A 284 10.56 -14.80 4.16
CA ALA A 284 10.88 -15.90 3.26
C ALA A 284 12.37 -16.02 2.89
N ARG A 285 13.16 -14.96 3.11
CA ARG A 285 14.62 -15.00 2.89
C ARG A 285 15.39 -15.51 4.10
N LEU A 286 14.76 -15.63 5.27
CA LEU A 286 15.41 -16.14 6.49
C LEU A 286 16.08 -17.49 6.31
N PRO A 287 15.44 -18.55 5.74
CA PRO A 287 16.08 -19.84 5.55
C PRO A 287 17.33 -19.77 4.68
N ILE A 288 17.30 -18.93 3.63
CA ILE A 288 18.45 -18.74 2.73
C ILE A 288 19.59 -18.03 3.47
N TYR A 289 19.27 -16.99 4.26
CA TYR A 289 20.27 -16.27 5.04
C TYR A 289 20.90 -17.15 6.12
N THR A 290 20.09 -17.94 6.85
CA THR A 290 20.60 -18.85 7.88
C THR A 290 21.49 -19.91 7.28
N LEU A 291 21.13 -20.49 6.13
CA LEU A 291 21.94 -21.47 5.43
C LEU A 291 23.27 -20.86 4.96
N LEU A 292 23.25 -19.69 4.30
CA LEU A 292 24.47 -19.04 3.84
C LEU A 292 25.37 -18.60 5.00
N ILE A 293 24.77 -18.06 6.07
CA ILE A 293 25.51 -17.63 7.27
C ILE A 293 26.14 -18.84 7.96
N SER A 294 25.44 -19.98 8.07
CA SER A 294 25.99 -21.17 8.68
C SER A 294 27.20 -21.78 7.90
N LEU A 295 27.22 -21.57 6.58
CA LEU A 295 28.32 -21.98 5.72
C LEU A 295 29.54 -21.07 5.79
N VAL A 296 29.34 -19.77 5.93
CA VAL A 296 30.39 -18.74 5.80
C VAL A 296 30.90 -18.25 7.15
N VAL A 297 30.00 -18.15 8.15
CA VAL A 297 30.31 -17.59 9.47
C VAL A 297 30.51 -18.73 10.48
N PRO A 298 31.70 -18.86 11.06
CA PRO A 298 31.96 -19.87 12.08
C PRO A 298 31.14 -19.63 13.35
N ASP A 299 30.72 -20.70 14.03
CA ASP A 299 29.96 -20.64 15.27
C ASP A 299 30.87 -20.23 16.43
N HIS A 300 31.23 -18.95 16.50
CA HIS A 300 31.97 -18.34 17.60
C HIS A 300 31.10 -17.44 18.44
N ARG A 301 31.14 -17.62 19.76
CA ARG A 301 30.46 -16.74 20.73
C ARG A 301 31.39 -15.61 21.13
N ILE A 302 31.03 -14.38 20.78
CA ILE A 302 31.73 -13.19 21.22
C ILE A 302 31.20 -12.84 22.61
N TRP A 303 32.09 -12.70 23.58
CA TRP A 303 31.79 -12.39 25.00
C TRP A 303 30.80 -13.37 25.67
N GLY A 304 30.70 -14.61 25.21
CA GLY A 304 29.88 -15.67 25.79
C GLY A 304 28.35 -15.55 25.60
N ILE A 305 27.83 -14.41 25.14
CA ILE A 305 26.40 -14.13 25.03
C ILE A 305 25.96 -13.94 23.58
N LEU A 306 26.80 -13.33 22.73
CA LEU A 306 26.47 -12.97 21.35
C LEU A 306 26.98 -14.04 20.37
N ASN A 307 26.08 -14.68 19.66
CA ASN A 307 26.43 -15.58 18.57
C ASN A 307 26.77 -14.76 17.31
N MET A 308 27.92 -15.04 16.69
CA MET A 308 28.40 -14.36 15.48
C MET A 308 27.45 -14.52 14.27
N GLN A 309 26.80 -15.66 14.17
CA GLN A 309 25.80 -15.94 13.15
C GLN A 309 24.53 -15.07 13.34
N GLY A 310 24.08 -14.90 14.57
CA GLY A 310 22.97 -14.01 14.90
C GLY A 310 23.29 -12.53 14.61
N LEU A 311 24.53 -12.11 14.88
CA LEU A 311 25.00 -10.75 14.57
C LEU A 311 25.05 -10.53 13.05
N ALA A 312 25.53 -11.51 12.28
CA ALA A 312 25.56 -11.46 10.83
C ALA A 312 24.13 -11.35 10.26
N LEU A 313 23.19 -12.13 10.78
CA LEU A 313 21.78 -12.05 10.39
C LEU A 313 21.20 -10.65 10.66
N MET A 314 21.44 -10.10 11.85
CA MET A 314 21.00 -8.74 12.20
C MET A 314 21.63 -7.70 11.27
N ALA A 315 22.91 -7.84 10.94
CA ALA A 315 23.60 -6.95 10.01
C ALA A 315 22.95 -6.99 8.60
N MET A 316 22.59 -8.17 8.09
CA MET A 316 21.90 -8.33 6.80
C MET A 316 20.54 -7.62 6.79
N TYR A 317 19.78 -7.69 7.87
CA TYR A 317 18.50 -6.95 7.99
C TYR A 317 18.71 -5.44 8.06
N LEU A 318 19.72 -4.98 8.81
CA LEU A 318 20.06 -3.55 8.86
C LEU A 318 20.51 -3.01 7.52
N ILE A 319 21.37 -3.75 6.80
CA ILE A 319 21.81 -3.38 5.45
C ILE A 319 20.62 -3.28 4.50
N SER A 320 19.69 -4.23 4.57
CA SER A 320 18.47 -4.23 3.78
C SER A 320 17.61 -2.97 4.04
N LEU A 321 17.40 -2.61 5.30
CA LEU A 321 16.65 -1.42 5.69
C LEU A 321 17.35 -0.13 5.22
N VAL A 322 18.66 -0.04 5.46
CA VAL A 322 19.46 1.11 5.05
C VAL A 322 19.46 1.25 3.53
N SER A 323 19.62 0.15 2.79
CA SER A 323 19.58 0.17 1.33
C SER A 323 18.21 0.62 0.80
N ALA A 324 17.12 0.17 1.39
CA ALA A 324 15.77 0.60 1.03
C ALA A 324 15.59 2.12 1.21
N VAL A 325 16.02 2.66 2.35
CA VAL A 325 15.96 4.09 2.65
C VAL A 325 16.85 4.88 1.68
N LEU A 326 18.07 4.42 1.44
CA LEU A 326 19.03 5.08 0.56
C LEU A 326 18.52 5.12 -0.88
N VAL A 327 18.02 3.99 -1.39
CA VAL A 327 17.46 3.91 -2.75
C VAL A 327 16.21 4.78 -2.86
N ALA A 328 15.32 4.81 -1.87
CA ALA A 328 14.18 5.72 -1.85
C ALA A 328 14.63 7.18 -1.94
N TRP A 329 15.65 7.55 -1.16
CA TRP A 329 16.21 8.90 -1.17
C TRP A 329 16.83 9.26 -2.52
N VAL A 330 17.61 8.37 -3.13
CA VAL A 330 18.21 8.58 -4.47
C VAL A 330 17.13 8.71 -5.55
N LEU A 331 16.14 7.80 -5.55
CA LEU A 331 15.04 7.82 -6.52
C LEU A 331 14.20 9.10 -6.43
N LYS A 332 14.07 9.70 -5.24
CA LYS A 332 13.43 11.01 -5.07
C LYS A 332 14.02 12.09 -5.95
N PHE A 333 15.35 12.10 -6.14
CA PHE A 333 16.04 13.09 -6.97
C PHE A 333 16.00 12.74 -8.46
N ILE A 334 16.02 11.45 -8.80
CA ILE A 334 16.00 10.99 -10.19
C ILE A 334 14.62 11.20 -10.80
N ILE A 335 13.57 10.81 -10.07
CA ILE A 335 12.19 10.90 -10.56
C ILE A 335 11.64 12.28 -10.21
N LYS A 336 11.76 13.22 -11.15
CA LYS A 336 11.17 14.56 -11.03
C LYS A 336 9.68 14.48 -11.30
N ALA A 337 8.83 14.76 -10.32
CA ALA A 337 7.39 14.97 -10.53
C ALA A 337 7.08 16.47 -10.47
N ARG A 338 6.26 16.96 -11.39
CA ARG A 338 5.76 18.34 -11.41
C ARG A 338 4.79 18.64 -10.26
N GLU A 339 4.11 17.63 -9.73
CA GLU A 339 3.06 17.82 -8.72
C GLU A 339 3.56 17.49 -7.32
N ARG A 340 3.40 18.41 -6.39
CA ARG A 340 3.53 18.16 -4.96
C ARG A 340 2.22 17.55 -4.48
N GLY A 341 2.21 16.25 -4.19
CA GLY A 341 1.06 15.60 -3.59
C GLY A 341 0.79 16.17 -2.18
N TYR A 342 -0.37 16.81 -2.02
CA TYR A 342 -0.86 17.18 -0.69
C TYR A 342 -1.49 15.94 -0.04
N PHE A 343 -1.01 15.59 1.14
CA PHE A 343 -1.59 14.52 1.93
C PHE A 343 -2.68 15.11 2.82
N ILE A 344 -3.91 15.03 2.36
CA ILE A 344 -5.11 15.31 3.15
C ILE A 344 -5.76 13.96 3.41
N MET A 345 -5.88 13.57 4.67
CA MET A 345 -6.48 12.31 5.07
C MET A 345 -7.50 12.56 6.18
N GLU A 346 -8.74 12.27 5.88
CA GLU A 346 -9.77 12.16 6.91
C GLU A 346 -9.60 10.81 7.63
N LEU A 347 -9.56 10.86 8.96
CA LEU A 347 -9.46 9.65 9.76
C LEU A 347 -10.85 8.98 9.83
N PRO A 348 -11.04 7.80 9.25
CA PRO A 348 -12.33 7.12 9.30
C PRO A 348 -12.70 6.76 10.74
N VAL A 349 -13.97 6.68 11.04
CA VAL A 349 -14.49 6.25 12.35
C VAL A 349 -14.11 4.78 12.58
N TYR A 350 -13.73 4.42 13.82
CA TYR A 350 -13.47 3.02 14.14
C TYR A 350 -14.73 2.18 13.95
N ARG A 351 -14.55 1.04 13.29
CA ARG A 351 -15.61 0.07 13.04
C ARG A 351 -15.14 -1.32 13.41
N MET A 352 -16.07 -2.15 13.83
CA MET A 352 -15.79 -3.59 13.97
C MET A 352 -15.50 -4.20 12.60
N PRO A 353 -14.48 -5.08 12.49
CA PRO A 353 -14.13 -5.70 11.22
C PRO A 353 -15.31 -6.54 10.70
N ARG A 354 -15.58 -6.41 9.42
CA ARG A 354 -16.62 -7.19 8.74
C ARG A 354 -16.02 -8.52 8.29
N TRP A 355 -16.27 -9.57 9.04
CA TRP A 355 -15.70 -10.89 8.80
C TRP A 355 -15.91 -11.41 7.38
N LYS A 356 -17.03 -11.04 6.72
CA LYS A 356 -17.27 -11.36 5.31
C LYS A 356 -16.24 -10.69 4.38
N ASN A 357 -15.90 -9.42 4.62
CA ASN A 357 -14.89 -8.70 3.84
C ASN A 357 -13.50 -9.30 4.06
N VAL A 358 -13.17 -9.60 5.33
CA VAL A 358 -11.89 -10.24 5.67
C VAL A 358 -11.74 -11.57 4.92
N GLY A 359 -12.78 -12.43 4.98
CA GLY A 359 -12.78 -13.72 4.29
C GLY A 359 -12.71 -13.59 2.76
N TYR A 360 -13.43 -12.62 2.18
CA TYR A 360 -13.39 -12.38 0.75
C TYR A 360 -12.04 -11.86 0.29
N THR A 361 -11.48 -10.88 0.98
CA THR A 361 -10.14 -10.33 0.69
C THR A 361 -9.07 -11.41 0.81
N MET A 362 -9.11 -12.23 1.85
CA MET A 362 -8.21 -13.36 2.04
C MET A 362 -8.29 -14.32 0.85
N TYR A 363 -9.51 -14.75 0.47
CA TYR A 363 -9.71 -15.66 -0.65
C TYR A 363 -9.22 -15.08 -1.98
N GLU A 364 -9.56 -13.83 -2.29
CA GLU A 364 -9.14 -13.15 -3.51
C GLU A 364 -7.62 -13.06 -3.63
N LYS A 365 -6.95 -12.68 -2.53
CA LYS A 365 -5.49 -12.54 -2.51
C LYS A 365 -4.77 -13.87 -2.59
N VAL A 366 -5.26 -14.90 -1.89
CA VAL A 366 -4.73 -16.27 -2.01
C VAL A 366 -4.94 -16.80 -3.41
N LYS A 367 -6.12 -16.61 -4.01
CA LYS A 367 -6.39 -17.01 -5.40
C LYS A 367 -5.44 -16.31 -6.36
N ALA A 368 -5.25 -15.00 -6.25
CA ALA A 368 -4.33 -14.25 -7.09
C ALA A 368 -2.89 -14.78 -6.95
N PHE A 369 -2.42 -15.06 -5.72
CA PHE A 369 -1.11 -15.64 -5.49
C PHE A 369 -0.94 -17.00 -6.17
N VAL A 370 -1.87 -17.92 -5.99
CA VAL A 370 -1.78 -19.27 -6.57
C VAL A 370 -1.80 -19.22 -8.09
N PHE A 371 -2.66 -18.40 -8.70
CA PHE A 371 -2.78 -18.35 -10.15
C PHE A 371 -1.75 -17.46 -10.84
N GLU A 372 -1.32 -16.35 -10.23
CA GLU A 372 -0.34 -15.45 -10.85
C GLU A 372 1.09 -15.87 -10.53
N ALA A 373 1.44 -15.99 -9.24
CA ALA A 373 2.78 -16.38 -8.83
C ALA A 373 3.03 -17.88 -9.01
N GLY A 374 2.01 -18.72 -8.75
CA GLY A 374 2.12 -20.18 -8.89
C GLY A 374 2.52 -20.63 -10.28
N LYS A 375 1.94 -20.04 -11.34
CA LYS A 375 2.33 -20.37 -12.73
C LYS A 375 3.80 -20.12 -13.00
N VAL A 376 4.32 -19.00 -12.52
CA VAL A 376 5.72 -18.61 -12.71
C VAL A 376 6.65 -19.54 -11.92
N ILE A 377 6.31 -19.84 -10.67
CA ILE A 377 7.11 -20.70 -9.79
C ILE A 377 7.18 -22.12 -10.36
N VAL A 378 6.04 -22.69 -10.78
CA VAL A 378 6.02 -24.04 -11.39
C VAL A 378 6.79 -24.07 -12.71
N ALA A 379 6.66 -23.04 -13.56
CA ALA A 379 7.43 -22.95 -14.80
C ALA A 379 8.94 -22.90 -14.52
N ILE A 380 9.37 -22.08 -13.55
CA ILE A 380 10.78 -22.00 -13.14
C ILE A 380 11.25 -23.32 -12.53
N SER A 381 10.43 -23.99 -11.70
CA SER A 381 10.75 -25.29 -11.12
C SER A 381 11.02 -26.35 -12.19
N ILE A 382 10.17 -26.40 -13.22
CA ILE A 382 10.36 -27.31 -14.36
C ILE A 382 11.66 -26.99 -15.11
N ILE A 383 11.93 -25.73 -15.39
CA ILE A 383 13.16 -25.30 -16.07
C ILE A 383 14.40 -25.68 -15.25
N LEU A 384 14.38 -25.41 -13.94
CA LEU A 384 15.48 -25.76 -13.04
C LEU A 384 15.67 -27.27 -12.97
N TRP A 385 14.59 -28.05 -12.92
CA TRP A 385 14.67 -29.49 -12.94
C TRP A 385 15.31 -30.01 -14.24
N VAL A 386 14.90 -29.48 -15.40
CA VAL A 386 15.52 -29.83 -16.70
C VAL A 386 16.99 -29.48 -16.71
N LEU A 387 17.37 -28.28 -16.26
CA LEU A 387 18.77 -27.87 -16.19
C LEU A 387 19.62 -28.74 -15.20
N ALA A 388 19.00 -29.17 -14.11
CA ALA A 388 19.65 -30.04 -13.13
C ALA A 388 19.77 -31.48 -13.63
N SER A 389 18.76 -31.97 -14.39
CA SER A 389 18.74 -33.36 -14.89
C SER A 389 19.53 -33.53 -16.20
N PHE A 390 19.55 -32.50 -17.06
CA PHE A 390 20.23 -32.54 -18.37
C PHE A 390 21.39 -31.55 -18.41
N GLY A 391 22.44 -31.81 -17.62
CA GLY A 391 23.68 -31.04 -17.69
C GLY A 391 24.57 -31.47 -18.88
N PRO A 392 25.44 -30.57 -19.40
CA PRO A 392 26.36 -30.91 -20.49
C PRO A 392 27.43 -31.94 -20.01
N GLY A 393 27.30 -33.18 -20.45
CA GLY A 393 28.22 -34.28 -20.17
C GLY A 393 27.93 -35.06 -18.87
N ASN A 394 28.64 -36.15 -18.63
CA ASN A 394 28.46 -37.06 -17.48
C ASN A 394 28.97 -36.50 -16.14
N ARG A 395 29.15 -35.18 -16.04
CA ARG A 395 29.72 -34.56 -14.83
C ARG A 395 28.81 -34.68 -13.62
N PHE A 396 27.49 -34.59 -13.79
CA PHE A 396 26.53 -34.74 -12.68
C PHE A 396 26.50 -36.18 -12.13
N GLU A 397 26.49 -37.20 -12.99
CA GLU A 397 26.62 -38.59 -12.54
C GLU A 397 27.94 -38.89 -11.80
N THR A 398 29.00 -38.20 -12.21
CA THR A 398 30.32 -38.36 -11.56
C THR A 398 30.32 -37.71 -10.19
N ILE A 399 29.65 -36.54 -10.04
CA ILE A 399 29.48 -35.83 -8.78
C ILE A 399 28.59 -36.65 -7.83
N ASP A 400 27.43 -37.12 -8.29
CA ASP A 400 26.55 -37.98 -7.48
C ASP A 400 27.24 -39.24 -6.98
N LYS A 401 28.03 -39.90 -7.82
CA LYS A 401 28.84 -41.05 -7.43
C LYS A 401 29.95 -40.68 -6.43
N GLN A 402 30.53 -39.49 -6.53
CA GLN A 402 31.51 -39.01 -5.56
C GLN A 402 30.90 -38.70 -4.21
N PHE A 403 29.73 -38.04 -4.18
CA PHE A 403 29.01 -37.68 -2.94
C PHE A 403 28.26 -38.89 -2.32
N ALA A 404 27.88 -39.90 -3.09
CA ALA A 404 27.34 -41.18 -2.58
C ALA A 404 28.38 -42.01 -1.86
N ASN A 405 29.67 -41.67 -1.95
CA ASN A 405 30.74 -42.40 -1.30
C ASN A 405 30.85 -41.94 0.18
N PRO A 406 30.63 -42.86 1.17
CA PRO A 406 30.60 -42.49 2.60
C PRO A 406 31.87 -41.84 3.13
N SER A 407 33.02 -42.07 2.47
CA SER A 407 34.27 -41.41 2.84
C SER A 407 34.33 -39.92 2.54
N TYR A 408 33.57 -39.43 1.59
CA TYR A 408 33.45 -37.98 1.29
C TYR A 408 32.50 -37.26 2.26
N THR A 409 31.40 -37.89 2.66
CA THR A 409 30.43 -37.33 3.61
C THR A 409 31.03 -37.22 5.03
N GLN A 410 31.97 -38.05 5.42
CA GLN A 410 32.67 -37.96 6.70
C GLN A 410 33.68 -36.80 6.79
N GLN A 411 34.22 -36.32 5.67
CA GLN A 411 35.12 -35.14 5.65
C GLN A 411 34.42 -33.82 5.88
N PHE A 412 33.10 -33.73 5.63
CA PHE A 412 32.31 -32.53 5.76
C PHE A 412 31.30 -32.57 6.93
N SER A 413 31.34 -33.63 7.74
CA SER A 413 30.59 -33.65 9.01
C SER A 413 31.27 -32.70 9.99
N PRO A 414 30.59 -31.64 10.47
CA PRO A 414 31.13 -30.75 11.51
C PRO A 414 31.33 -31.56 12.79
N GLN A 415 32.57 -31.55 13.35
CA GLN A 415 32.87 -32.02 14.69
C GLN A 415 32.19 -31.19 15.75
#